data_5712e100514bf94bdd67331d2672ceaf
#
_entry.id   5712e100514bf94bdd67331d2672ceaf
#
_cell.length_a   1.000
_cell.length_b   1.000
_cell.length_c   1.000
_cell.angle_alpha   90.00
_cell.angle_beta   90.00
_cell.angle_gamma   90.00
#
_symmetry.space_group_name_H-M   'P 1'
#
loop_
_entity.id
_entity.type
_entity.pdbx_description
1 polymer ?
#
loop_
_entity_poly.entity_id
_entity_poly.type
_entity_poly.pdbx_seq_one_letter_code
_entity_poly.pdbx_strand_id
1 'polypeptide(L)'
;MTPDYERAAVKAYEVLIKYQIGTAPVDPLPLLKKLPGVLVLSFSEMAEQTNMDRREILDTLGCKNQDAVTTVFVDGSDLKYVVTYNRMLSSRIIDRALARELGHIVLGHDGTKPEDIRNEEAKCFAHHLLCPRPLIHALQSAGIRLTTETVGNITGFYDYCLSCIRSQPSVHVPADLNRQVRDLFMPYILNLIEYLRYASRKDGSALADLGDYMKGYEE
;
A
#
# COMPACT_ATOMS: atom_id res chain seq x y z
N MET A 1 12.84 15.47 -16.76
CA MET A 1 11.73 15.62 -15.79
C MET A 1 12.09 14.73 -14.62
N THR A 2 11.87 15.15 -13.37
CA THR A 2 12.17 14.36 -12.17
C THR A 2 10.86 13.91 -11.50
N PRO A 3 10.84 12.76 -10.80
CA PRO A 3 9.67 12.31 -10.05
C PRO A 3 9.31 13.31 -8.93
N ASP A 4 8.01 13.53 -8.73
CA ASP A 4 7.48 14.37 -7.64
C ASP A 4 7.17 13.48 -6.42
N TYR A 5 8.20 13.14 -5.67
CA TYR A 5 8.09 12.29 -4.48
C TYR A 5 7.32 12.96 -3.34
N GLU A 6 7.38 14.29 -3.22
CA GLU A 6 6.64 15.02 -2.18
C GLU A 6 5.14 14.92 -2.42
N ARG A 7 4.70 15.20 -3.64
CA ARG A 7 3.29 15.03 -4.03
C ARG A 7 2.81 13.59 -3.82
N ALA A 8 3.63 12.60 -4.18
CA ALA A 8 3.28 11.19 -4.02
C ALA A 8 3.06 10.82 -2.55
N ALA A 9 3.96 11.24 -1.64
CA ALA A 9 3.85 11.00 -0.21
C ALA A 9 2.65 11.73 0.41
N VAL A 10 2.44 12.99 0.07
CA VAL A 10 1.29 13.78 0.53
C VAL A 10 -0.01 13.11 0.13
N LYS A 11 -0.13 12.69 -1.14
CA LYS A 11 -1.34 12.01 -1.65
C LYS A 11 -1.60 10.67 -0.97
N ALA A 12 -0.57 9.91 -0.63
CA ALA A 12 -0.72 8.68 0.15
C ALA A 12 -1.32 8.95 1.55
N TYR A 13 -0.83 9.98 2.23
CA TYR A 13 -1.33 10.36 3.55
C TYR A 13 -2.74 10.94 3.50
N GLU A 14 -3.07 11.72 2.47
CA GLU A 14 -4.45 12.18 2.23
C GLU A 14 -5.41 11.00 2.06
N VAL A 15 -5.00 9.93 1.37
CA VAL A 15 -5.79 8.68 1.24
C VAL A 15 -6.00 8.01 2.60
N LEU A 16 -4.93 7.82 3.38
CA LEU A 16 -5.04 7.25 4.74
C LEU A 16 -6.04 8.02 5.60
N ILE A 17 -5.95 9.34 5.61
CA ILE A 17 -6.83 10.22 6.40
C ILE A 17 -8.26 10.18 5.87
N LYS A 18 -8.44 10.33 4.56
CA LYS A 18 -9.78 10.35 3.92
C LYS A 18 -10.56 9.08 4.21
N TYR A 19 -9.90 7.93 4.17
CA TYR A 19 -10.54 6.63 4.37
C TYR A 19 -10.41 6.10 5.79
N GLN A 20 -9.85 6.90 6.73
CA GLN A 20 -9.69 6.58 8.15
C GLN A 20 -8.92 5.27 8.37
N ILE A 21 -7.82 5.08 7.65
CA ILE A 21 -6.98 3.88 7.75
C ILE A 21 -5.96 4.09 8.86
N GLY A 22 -6.25 3.56 10.03
CA GLY A 22 -5.41 3.68 11.24
C GLY A 22 -4.87 2.35 11.76
N THR A 23 -4.87 1.30 10.93
CA THR A 23 -4.34 -0.03 11.27
C THR A 23 -3.33 -0.49 10.21
N ALA A 24 -2.46 -1.41 10.59
CA ALA A 24 -1.53 -2.07 9.67
C ALA A 24 -1.67 -3.60 9.83
N PRO A 25 -1.44 -4.39 8.77
CA PRO A 25 -1.11 -3.96 7.41
C PRO A 25 -2.25 -3.20 6.72
N VAL A 26 -1.92 -2.30 5.80
CA VAL A 26 -2.91 -1.57 5.00
C VAL A 26 -3.30 -2.43 3.81
N ASP A 27 -4.60 -2.67 3.62
CA ASP A 27 -5.15 -3.37 2.45
C ASP A 27 -5.59 -2.37 1.37
N PRO A 28 -4.93 -2.34 0.19
CA PRO A 28 -5.29 -1.44 -0.89
C PRO A 28 -6.54 -1.84 -1.68
N LEU A 29 -6.95 -3.11 -1.63
CA LEU A 29 -8.06 -3.62 -2.44
C LEU A 29 -9.40 -2.96 -2.10
N PRO A 30 -9.81 -2.86 -0.82
CA PRO A 30 -11.01 -2.11 -0.46
C PRO A 30 -10.93 -0.62 -0.80
N LEU A 31 -9.74 -0.02 -0.76
CA LEU A 31 -9.54 1.39 -1.11
C LEU A 31 -9.80 1.63 -2.60
N LEU A 32 -9.24 0.79 -3.47
CA LEU A 32 -9.50 0.83 -4.92
C LEU A 32 -10.99 0.67 -5.22
N LYS A 33 -11.67 -0.29 -4.59
CA LYS A 33 -13.10 -0.52 -4.79
C LYS A 33 -13.99 0.63 -4.33
N LYS A 34 -13.51 1.50 -3.43
CA LYS A 34 -14.22 2.70 -2.96
C LYS A 34 -14.04 3.91 -3.87
N LEU A 35 -13.09 3.89 -4.79
CA LEU A 35 -12.87 5.02 -5.70
C LEU A 35 -13.95 5.07 -6.78
N PRO A 36 -14.52 6.25 -7.05
CA PRO A 36 -15.48 6.40 -8.12
C PRO A 36 -14.85 6.12 -9.49
N GLY A 37 -15.55 5.41 -10.35
CA GLY A 37 -15.08 5.09 -11.70
C GLY A 37 -13.95 4.03 -11.75
N VAL A 38 -13.68 3.31 -10.65
CA VAL A 38 -12.68 2.24 -10.60
C VAL A 38 -13.37 0.88 -10.51
N LEU A 39 -13.07 0.00 -11.46
CA LEU A 39 -13.43 -1.42 -11.45
C LEU A 39 -12.17 -2.22 -11.14
N VAL A 40 -12.27 -3.15 -10.18
CA VAL A 40 -11.13 -4.01 -9.81
C VAL A 40 -11.50 -5.46 -10.07
N LEU A 41 -10.72 -6.14 -10.90
CA LEU A 41 -10.91 -7.53 -11.31
C LEU A 41 -9.60 -8.30 -11.19
N SER A 42 -9.66 -9.56 -10.79
CA SER A 42 -8.53 -10.45 -11.03
C SER A 42 -8.45 -10.82 -12.52
N PHE A 43 -7.28 -11.27 -13.00
CA PHE A 43 -7.15 -11.77 -14.37
C PHE A 43 -8.12 -12.91 -14.67
N SER A 44 -8.48 -13.72 -13.66
CA SER A 44 -9.47 -14.79 -13.82
C SER A 44 -10.89 -14.25 -14.02
N GLU A 45 -11.30 -13.28 -13.21
CA GLU A 45 -12.62 -12.63 -13.35
C GLU A 45 -12.73 -11.89 -14.68
N MET A 46 -11.65 -11.26 -15.14
CA MET A 46 -11.61 -10.61 -16.44
C MET A 46 -11.75 -11.63 -17.58
N ALA A 47 -11.07 -12.78 -17.47
CA ALA A 47 -11.18 -13.88 -18.43
C ALA A 47 -12.63 -14.39 -18.55
N GLU A 48 -13.29 -14.58 -17.42
CA GLU A 48 -14.70 -15.01 -17.38
C GLU A 48 -15.65 -13.98 -18.02
N GLN A 49 -15.42 -12.68 -17.79
CA GLN A 49 -16.27 -11.61 -18.31
C GLN A 49 -16.07 -11.35 -19.81
N THR A 50 -14.84 -11.52 -20.31
CA THR A 50 -14.49 -11.23 -21.71
C THR A 50 -14.52 -12.46 -22.60
N ASN A 51 -14.63 -13.66 -22.04
CA ASN A 51 -14.47 -14.94 -22.72
C ASN A 51 -13.09 -15.08 -23.42
N MET A 52 -12.09 -14.36 -22.92
CA MET A 52 -10.70 -14.42 -23.39
C MET A 52 -9.90 -15.34 -22.46
N ASP A 53 -8.88 -16.01 -22.99
CA ASP A 53 -7.96 -16.72 -22.12
C ASP A 53 -6.99 -15.74 -21.42
N ARG A 54 -6.31 -16.22 -20.37
CA ARG A 54 -5.38 -15.39 -19.59
C ARG A 54 -4.26 -14.80 -20.46
N ARG A 55 -3.78 -15.54 -21.46
CA ARG A 55 -2.69 -15.10 -22.32
C ARG A 55 -3.15 -13.97 -23.21
N GLU A 56 -4.33 -14.10 -23.80
CA GLU A 56 -4.96 -13.05 -24.62
C GLU A 56 -5.16 -11.77 -23.83
N ILE A 57 -5.59 -11.87 -22.53
CA ILE A 57 -5.74 -10.71 -21.66
C ILE A 57 -4.38 -10.04 -21.42
N LEU A 58 -3.37 -10.81 -21.04
CA LEU A 58 -2.03 -10.26 -20.78
C LEU A 58 -1.40 -9.63 -22.02
N ASP A 59 -1.62 -10.21 -23.21
CA ASP A 59 -1.16 -9.66 -24.48
C ASP A 59 -1.92 -8.37 -24.83
N THR A 60 -3.24 -8.36 -24.65
CA THR A 60 -4.11 -7.19 -24.91
C THR A 60 -3.77 -6.02 -24.00
N LEU A 61 -3.52 -6.27 -22.72
CA LEU A 61 -3.15 -5.25 -21.74
C LEU A 61 -1.67 -4.87 -21.79
N GLY A 62 -0.84 -5.56 -22.58
CA GLY A 62 0.60 -5.32 -22.65
C GLY A 62 1.36 -5.62 -21.35
N CYS A 63 0.83 -6.49 -20.48
CA CYS A 63 1.28 -6.66 -19.10
C CYS A 63 1.85 -8.05 -18.78
N LYS A 64 2.52 -8.70 -19.72
CA LYS A 64 3.01 -10.11 -19.60
C LYS A 64 3.76 -10.45 -18.31
N ASN A 65 4.41 -9.47 -17.68
CA ASN A 65 5.26 -9.65 -16.50
C ASN A 65 4.81 -8.76 -15.33
N GLN A 66 3.58 -8.25 -15.34
CA GLN A 66 3.09 -7.38 -14.28
C GLN A 66 2.21 -8.15 -13.30
N ASP A 67 2.32 -7.80 -12.01
CA ASP A 67 1.50 -8.37 -10.93
C ASP A 67 0.09 -7.77 -10.94
N ALA A 68 -0.01 -6.50 -11.35
CA ALA A 68 -1.24 -5.75 -11.58
C ALA A 68 -1.02 -4.70 -12.67
N VAL A 69 -2.12 -4.24 -13.29
CA VAL A 69 -2.11 -3.18 -14.30
C VAL A 69 -3.39 -2.36 -14.22
N THR A 70 -3.26 -1.05 -14.42
CA THR A 70 -4.39 -0.12 -14.57
C THR A 70 -4.56 0.26 -16.03
N THR A 71 -5.75 -0.01 -16.58
CA THR A 71 -6.15 0.45 -17.90
C THR A 71 -7.13 1.60 -17.75
N VAL A 72 -6.92 2.66 -18.52
CA VAL A 72 -7.75 3.87 -18.49
C VAL A 72 -8.70 3.85 -19.69
N PHE A 73 -9.97 4.08 -19.43
CA PHE A 73 -11.00 4.22 -20.45
C PHE A 73 -11.62 5.60 -20.35
N VAL A 74 -11.99 6.16 -21.50
CA VAL A 74 -12.77 7.40 -21.59
C VAL A 74 -14.20 7.01 -21.96
N ASP A 75 -15.15 7.36 -21.09
CA ASP A 75 -16.58 7.15 -21.32
C ASP A 75 -17.29 8.51 -21.28
N GLY A 76 -17.55 9.07 -22.45
CA GLY A 76 -18.00 10.45 -22.56
C GLY A 76 -16.97 11.46 -22.05
N SER A 77 -17.31 12.20 -20.99
CA SER A 77 -16.40 13.12 -20.28
C SER A 77 -15.66 12.49 -19.12
N ASP A 78 -16.00 11.24 -18.75
CA ASP A 78 -15.54 10.62 -17.52
C ASP A 78 -14.38 9.65 -17.78
N LEU A 79 -13.35 9.74 -16.92
CA LEU A 79 -12.27 8.75 -16.88
C LEU A 79 -12.73 7.58 -16.01
N LYS A 80 -12.64 6.37 -16.58
CA LYS A 80 -12.86 5.12 -15.87
C LYS A 80 -11.59 4.30 -15.86
N TYR A 81 -11.35 3.61 -14.76
CA TYR A 81 -10.16 2.80 -14.53
C TYR A 81 -10.57 1.34 -14.34
N VAL A 82 -9.88 0.43 -15.01
CA VAL A 82 -9.96 -1.00 -14.73
C VAL A 82 -8.61 -1.44 -14.19
N VAL A 83 -8.60 -1.85 -12.93
CA VAL A 83 -7.41 -2.42 -12.27
C VAL A 83 -7.52 -3.93 -12.33
N THR A 84 -6.59 -4.56 -13.03
CA THR A 84 -6.56 -6.02 -13.15
C THR A 84 -5.32 -6.57 -12.45
N TYR A 85 -5.49 -7.62 -11.63
CA TYR A 85 -4.39 -8.17 -10.82
C TYR A 85 -4.33 -9.70 -10.83
N ASN A 86 -3.16 -10.23 -10.50
CA ASN A 86 -2.92 -11.67 -10.41
C ASN A 86 -3.23 -12.21 -9.01
N ARG A 87 -4.44 -12.76 -8.82
CA ARG A 87 -4.86 -13.34 -7.53
C ARG A 87 -4.10 -14.61 -7.10
N MET A 88 -3.26 -15.18 -7.98
CA MET A 88 -2.46 -16.37 -7.69
C MET A 88 -1.16 -16.05 -6.94
N LEU A 89 -0.83 -14.77 -6.79
CA LEU A 89 0.33 -14.31 -6.04
C LEU A 89 0.03 -14.29 -4.54
N SER A 90 1.08 -14.22 -3.73
CA SER A 90 0.91 -14.02 -2.29
C SER A 90 0.24 -12.67 -1.99
N SER A 91 -0.54 -12.59 -0.92
CA SER A 91 -1.25 -11.37 -0.51
C SER A 91 -0.34 -10.15 -0.51
N ARG A 92 0.87 -10.27 0.02
CA ARG A 92 1.87 -9.18 0.09
C ARG A 92 2.30 -8.64 -1.28
N ILE A 93 2.46 -9.53 -2.27
CA ILE A 93 2.78 -9.12 -3.65
C ILE A 93 1.57 -8.40 -4.25
N ILE A 94 0.37 -8.92 -4.03
CA ILE A 94 -0.88 -8.32 -4.47
C ILE A 94 -1.04 -6.93 -3.86
N ASP A 95 -0.91 -6.77 -2.54
CA ASP A 95 -1.08 -5.50 -1.85
C ASP A 95 -0.11 -4.44 -2.36
N ARG A 96 1.16 -4.82 -2.55
CA ARG A 96 2.16 -3.91 -3.12
C ARG A 96 1.83 -3.49 -4.55
N ALA A 97 1.39 -4.45 -5.38
CA ALA A 97 1.00 -4.17 -6.75
C ALA A 97 -0.24 -3.25 -6.78
N LEU A 98 -1.29 -3.58 -6.02
CA LEU A 98 -2.51 -2.77 -5.94
C LEU A 98 -2.27 -1.39 -5.35
N ALA A 99 -1.37 -1.25 -4.37
CA ALA A 99 -0.98 0.06 -3.84
C ALA A 99 -0.29 0.94 -4.90
N ARG A 100 0.49 0.36 -5.81
CA ARG A 100 1.08 1.09 -6.95
C ARG A 100 0.00 1.52 -7.94
N GLU A 101 -0.93 0.64 -8.28
CA GLU A 101 -2.04 0.96 -9.18
C GLU A 101 -2.94 2.06 -8.58
N LEU A 102 -3.21 1.99 -7.27
CA LEU A 102 -3.88 3.08 -6.54
C LEU A 102 -3.09 4.39 -6.66
N GLY A 103 -1.77 4.33 -6.55
CA GLY A 103 -0.89 5.47 -6.76
C GLY A 103 -1.03 6.08 -8.15
N HIS A 104 -1.04 5.27 -9.22
CA HIS A 104 -1.25 5.76 -10.58
C HIS A 104 -2.57 6.52 -10.71
N ILE A 105 -3.65 6.00 -10.16
CA ILE A 105 -4.99 6.62 -10.21
C ILE A 105 -5.02 7.93 -9.41
N VAL A 106 -4.57 7.90 -8.15
CA VAL A 106 -4.63 9.06 -7.24
C VAL A 106 -3.73 10.20 -7.71
N LEU A 107 -2.60 9.88 -8.33
CA LEU A 107 -1.67 10.86 -8.91
C LEU A 107 -2.11 11.36 -10.29
N GLY A 108 -3.15 10.78 -10.87
CA GLY A 108 -3.68 11.19 -12.17
C GLY A 108 -2.70 10.91 -13.31
N HIS A 109 -2.06 9.74 -13.31
CA HIS A 109 -1.12 9.36 -14.37
C HIS A 109 -1.88 9.00 -15.66
N ASP A 110 -1.89 9.92 -16.60
CA ASP A 110 -2.62 9.85 -17.87
C ASP A 110 -1.76 9.50 -19.10
N GLY A 111 -0.48 9.22 -18.87
CA GLY A 111 0.48 8.93 -19.96
C GLY A 111 1.23 10.15 -20.50
N THR A 112 0.94 11.37 -20.04
CA THR A 112 1.68 12.58 -20.46
C THR A 112 3.11 12.65 -19.89
N LYS A 113 3.33 12.05 -18.72
CA LYS A 113 4.66 11.89 -18.13
C LYS A 113 5.35 10.62 -18.65
N PRO A 114 6.69 10.59 -18.74
CA PRO A 114 7.46 9.37 -19.02
C PRO A 114 7.10 8.23 -18.05
N GLU A 115 7.11 7.01 -18.54
CA GLU A 115 6.68 5.83 -17.78
C GLU A 115 7.53 5.57 -16.53
N ASP A 116 8.85 5.73 -16.66
CA ASP A 116 9.80 5.61 -15.55
C ASP A 116 9.48 6.59 -14.41
N ILE A 117 9.16 7.84 -14.74
CA ILE A 117 8.75 8.87 -13.78
C ILE A 117 7.45 8.47 -13.08
N ARG A 118 6.43 8.06 -13.84
CA ARG A 118 5.14 7.63 -13.29
C ARG A 118 5.31 6.43 -12.34
N ASN A 119 6.15 5.49 -12.73
CA ASN A 119 6.43 4.29 -11.94
C ASN A 119 7.14 4.63 -10.62
N GLU A 120 8.10 5.56 -10.63
CA GLU A 120 8.78 6.00 -9.41
C GLU A 120 7.86 6.80 -8.47
N GLU A 121 6.99 7.66 -9.01
CA GLU A 121 5.98 8.36 -8.21
C GLU A 121 4.98 7.36 -7.59
N ALA A 122 4.48 6.38 -8.35
CA ALA A 122 3.56 5.35 -7.87
C ALA A 122 4.20 4.44 -6.81
N LYS A 123 5.48 4.09 -6.97
CA LYS A 123 6.25 3.39 -5.93
C LYS A 123 6.34 4.20 -4.64
N CYS A 124 6.68 5.48 -4.75
CA CYS A 124 6.76 6.36 -3.59
C CYS A 124 5.42 6.46 -2.86
N PHE A 125 4.32 6.64 -3.60
CA PHE A 125 2.97 6.61 -3.06
C PHE A 125 2.69 5.30 -2.32
N ALA A 126 2.93 4.14 -2.96
CA ALA A 126 2.70 2.83 -2.36
C ALA A 126 3.49 2.64 -1.07
N HIS A 127 4.74 3.10 -1.01
CA HIS A 127 5.56 3.10 0.19
C HIS A 127 4.92 3.86 1.35
N HIS A 128 4.53 5.10 1.09
CA HIS A 128 3.95 5.96 2.11
C HIS A 128 2.55 5.52 2.54
N LEU A 129 1.81 4.81 1.66
CA LEU A 129 0.53 4.20 1.98
C LEU A 129 0.70 2.99 2.89
N LEU A 130 1.55 2.03 2.49
CA LEU A 130 1.71 0.73 3.15
C LEU A 130 2.59 0.79 4.39
N CYS A 131 3.53 1.73 4.44
CA CYS A 131 4.47 1.92 5.54
C CYS A 131 4.65 3.42 5.87
N PRO A 132 3.63 4.06 6.45
CA PRO A 132 3.69 5.48 6.75
C PRO A 132 4.81 5.82 7.73
N ARG A 133 5.67 6.78 7.42
CA ARG A 133 6.74 7.21 8.32
C ARG A 133 6.24 7.62 9.71
N PRO A 134 5.11 8.33 9.88
CA PRO A 134 4.57 8.64 11.20
C PRO A 134 4.27 7.42 12.06
N LEU A 135 3.79 6.31 11.47
CA LEU A 135 3.62 5.03 12.16
C LEU A 135 4.98 4.50 12.67
N ILE A 136 5.98 4.46 11.78
CA ILE A 136 7.33 3.96 12.11
C ILE A 136 7.96 4.81 13.23
N HIS A 137 7.89 6.14 13.15
CA HIS A 137 8.40 7.03 14.18
C HIS A 137 7.68 6.86 15.53
N ALA A 138 6.37 6.65 15.50
CA ALA A 138 5.60 6.42 16.72
C ALA A 138 5.96 5.08 17.39
N LEU A 139 6.18 4.02 16.62
CA LEU A 139 6.68 2.73 17.13
C LEU A 139 8.07 2.87 17.77
N GLN A 140 8.98 3.60 17.12
CA GLN A 140 10.31 3.90 17.70
C GLN A 140 10.21 4.68 19.00
N SER A 141 9.37 5.72 19.04
CA SER A 141 9.14 6.54 20.23
C SER A 141 8.51 5.74 21.39
N ALA A 142 7.77 4.69 21.05
CA ALA A 142 7.22 3.74 22.01
C ALA A 142 8.25 2.70 22.51
N GLY A 143 9.50 2.77 22.05
CA GLY A 143 10.58 1.86 22.43
C GLY A 143 10.60 0.53 21.68
N ILE A 144 9.82 0.38 20.61
CA ILE A 144 9.82 -0.82 19.79
C ILE A 144 11.08 -0.82 18.90
N ARG A 145 11.88 -1.88 19.02
CA ARG A 145 13.06 -2.04 18.17
C ARG A 145 12.66 -2.35 16.73
N LEU A 146 12.95 -1.45 15.82
CA LEU A 146 12.67 -1.62 14.40
C LEU A 146 13.74 -2.49 13.75
N THR A 147 13.46 -3.77 13.61
CA THR A 147 14.18 -4.68 12.73
C THR A 147 13.39 -4.86 11.44
N THR A 148 14.01 -5.44 10.39
CA THR A 148 13.29 -5.82 9.16
C THR A 148 12.10 -6.72 9.49
N GLU A 149 12.31 -7.68 10.39
CA GLU A 149 11.28 -8.60 10.86
C GLU A 149 10.15 -7.87 11.59
N THR A 150 10.45 -7.02 12.58
CA THR A 150 9.44 -6.27 13.33
C THR A 150 8.58 -5.40 12.42
N VAL A 151 9.21 -4.62 11.52
CA VAL A 151 8.50 -3.78 10.57
C VAL A 151 7.70 -4.62 9.59
N GLY A 152 8.28 -5.73 9.13
CA GLY A 152 7.60 -6.67 8.24
C GLY A 152 6.37 -7.32 8.86
N ASN A 153 6.44 -7.71 10.13
CA ASN A 153 5.29 -8.27 10.86
C ASN A 153 4.18 -7.24 11.04
N ILE A 154 4.52 -5.99 11.33
CA ILE A 154 3.54 -4.92 11.54
C ILE A 154 2.91 -4.45 10.22
N THR A 155 3.71 -4.25 9.17
CA THR A 155 3.26 -3.65 7.92
C THR A 155 2.96 -4.65 6.80
N GLY A 156 3.32 -5.92 6.99
CA GLY A 156 3.25 -6.94 5.95
C GLY A 156 4.44 -6.95 4.96
N PHE A 157 5.43 -6.05 5.11
CA PHE A 157 6.51 -5.84 4.12
C PHE A 157 7.91 -5.99 4.72
N TYR A 158 8.44 -7.23 4.77
CA TYR A 158 9.72 -7.56 5.45
C TYR A 158 10.95 -6.83 4.89
N ASP A 159 11.19 -6.90 3.59
CA ASP A 159 12.42 -6.37 2.97
C ASP A 159 12.28 -4.92 2.47
N TYR A 160 11.04 -4.49 2.29
CA TYR A 160 10.71 -3.29 1.57
C TYR A 160 10.77 -2.03 2.44
N CYS A 161 10.25 -2.11 3.68
CA CYS A 161 10.08 -0.91 4.50
C CYS A 161 11.37 -0.31 5.04
N LEU A 162 12.32 -1.11 5.53
CA LEU A 162 13.55 -0.56 6.10
C LEU A 162 14.53 -0.09 5.03
N SER A 163 14.67 -0.81 3.91
CA SER A 163 15.48 -0.36 2.79
C SER A 163 14.93 0.95 2.21
N CYS A 164 13.61 1.06 2.11
CA CYS A 164 12.95 2.24 1.58
C CYS A 164 12.98 3.43 2.54
N ILE A 165 12.80 3.21 3.84
CA ILE A 165 12.95 4.28 4.86
C ILE A 165 14.39 4.84 4.83
N ARG A 166 15.38 4.00 4.56
CA ARG A 166 16.80 4.39 4.52
C ARG A 166 17.24 4.98 3.17
N SER A 167 16.69 4.51 2.07
CA SER A 167 17.12 4.85 0.70
C SER A 167 16.27 5.92 0.02
N GLN A 168 15.08 6.22 0.55
CA GLN A 168 14.26 7.28 -0.03
C GLN A 168 14.90 8.66 0.26
N PRO A 169 14.92 9.55 -0.75
CA PRO A 169 15.26 10.94 -0.52
C PRO A 169 14.39 11.50 0.59
N SER A 170 14.90 12.46 1.36
CA SER A 170 14.14 13.13 2.41
C SER A 170 12.95 13.84 1.77
N VAL A 171 11.81 13.16 1.72
CA VAL A 171 10.57 13.72 1.19
C VAL A 171 10.00 14.64 2.25
N HIS A 172 9.80 15.90 1.91
CA HIS A 172 9.16 16.84 2.79
C HIS A 172 7.65 16.66 2.78
N VAL A 173 7.08 16.32 3.93
CA VAL A 173 5.63 16.25 4.13
C VAL A 173 5.25 17.26 5.20
N PRO A 174 4.16 18.04 5.03
CA PRO A 174 3.70 19.01 6.02
C PRO A 174 3.54 18.41 7.41
N ALA A 175 3.98 19.14 8.44
CA ALA A 175 4.02 18.66 9.82
C ALA A 175 2.61 18.32 10.38
N ASP A 176 1.60 19.07 9.97
CA ASP A 176 0.21 18.82 10.34
C ASP A 176 -0.32 17.52 9.72
N LEU A 177 0.04 17.21 8.48
CA LEU A 177 -0.34 15.96 7.82
C LEU A 177 0.34 14.75 8.49
N ASN A 178 1.63 14.87 8.80
CA ASN A 178 2.35 13.85 9.57
C ASN A 178 1.69 13.60 10.94
N ARG A 179 1.24 14.66 11.62
CA ARG A 179 0.55 14.55 12.91
C ARG A 179 -0.79 13.84 12.75
N GLN A 180 -1.60 14.20 11.76
CA GLN A 180 -2.89 13.56 11.51
C GLN A 180 -2.73 12.06 11.25
N VAL A 181 -1.77 11.66 10.41
CA VAL A 181 -1.48 10.24 10.15
C VAL A 181 -1.02 9.54 11.43
N ARG A 182 -0.10 10.14 12.20
CA ARG A 182 0.33 9.57 13.48
C ARG A 182 -0.86 9.36 14.42
N ASP A 183 -1.70 10.37 14.58
CA ASP A 183 -2.83 10.32 15.52
C ASP A 183 -3.88 9.29 15.08
N LEU A 184 -4.02 9.07 13.77
CA LEU A 184 -4.87 8.03 13.18
C LEU A 184 -4.38 6.62 13.56
N PHE A 185 -3.06 6.38 13.59
CA PHE A 185 -2.49 5.08 13.97
C PHE A 185 -2.31 4.89 15.48
N MET A 186 -2.47 5.92 16.31
CA MET A 186 -2.22 5.83 17.76
C MET A 186 -3.02 4.74 18.48
N PRO A 187 -4.33 4.54 18.23
CA PRO A 187 -5.07 3.46 18.87
C PRO A 187 -4.47 2.08 18.58
N TYR A 188 -4.11 1.82 17.32
CA TYR A 188 -3.44 0.59 16.89
C TYR A 188 -2.08 0.40 17.60
N ILE A 189 -1.26 1.45 17.66
CA ILE A 189 0.06 1.42 18.31
C ILE A 189 -0.08 1.12 19.82
N LEU A 190 -1.04 1.72 20.50
CA LEU A 190 -1.27 1.47 21.93
C LEU A 190 -1.67 0.02 22.20
N ASN A 191 -2.58 -0.52 21.41
CA ASN A 191 -2.98 -1.93 21.50
C ASN A 191 -1.78 -2.87 21.23
N LEU A 192 -0.95 -2.55 20.23
CA LEU A 192 0.26 -3.33 19.93
C LEU A 192 1.26 -3.31 21.10
N ILE A 193 1.47 -2.16 21.74
CA ILE A 193 2.36 -2.02 22.90
C ILE A 193 1.83 -2.86 24.08
N GLU A 194 0.52 -2.81 24.36
CA GLU A 194 -0.09 -3.61 25.40
C GLU A 194 0.07 -5.11 25.14
N TYR A 195 -0.16 -5.54 23.90
CA TYR A 195 0.06 -6.93 23.50
C TYR A 195 1.51 -7.35 23.71
N LEU A 196 2.49 -6.57 23.25
CA LEU A 196 3.92 -6.87 23.41
C LEU A 196 4.33 -6.94 24.89
N ARG A 197 3.78 -6.07 25.75
CA ARG A 197 4.02 -6.14 27.21
C ARG A 197 3.43 -7.39 27.83
N TYR A 198 2.26 -7.82 27.38
CA TYR A 198 1.62 -9.04 27.86
C TYR A 198 2.41 -10.28 27.43
N ALA A 199 2.76 -10.39 26.14
CA ALA A 199 3.54 -11.49 25.59
C ALA A 199 4.92 -11.62 26.24
N SER A 200 5.63 -10.49 26.46
CA SER A 200 6.93 -10.48 27.16
C SER A 200 6.88 -11.01 28.60
N ARG A 201 5.72 -10.88 29.28
CA ARG A 201 5.54 -11.41 30.63
C ARG A 201 5.31 -12.92 30.66
N LYS A 202 4.78 -13.47 29.57
CA LYS A 202 4.33 -14.86 29.52
C LYS A 202 5.44 -15.83 29.11
N ASP A 203 6.24 -15.54 28.11
CA ASP A 203 7.16 -16.52 27.49
C ASP A 203 8.55 -15.99 27.09
N GLY A 204 8.89 -14.74 27.32
CA GLY A 204 10.18 -14.16 26.87
C GLY A 204 10.35 -14.05 25.34
N SER A 205 9.39 -14.51 24.54
CA SER A 205 9.44 -14.60 23.06
C SER A 205 8.50 -13.63 22.35
N ALA A 206 8.24 -12.47 22.93
CA ALA A 206 7.22 -11.47 22.53
C ALA A 206 7.17 -11.09 21.03
N LEU A 207 8.21 -11.40 20.25
CA LEU A 207 8.26 -11.07 18.82
C LEU A 207 7.78 -12.21 17.91
N ALA A 208 7.85 -13.47 18.35
CA ALA A 208 7.39 -14.60 17.54
C ALA A 208 5.86 -14.63 17.40
N ASP A 209 5.14 -14.22 18.47
CA ASP A 209 3.68 -14.23 18.52
C ASP A 209 3.02 -13.03 17.81
N LEU A 210 3.80 -12.03 17.39
CA LEU A 210 3.27 -10.84 16.73
C LEU A 210 2.56 -11.17 15.41
N GLY A 211 3.07 -12.15 14.68
CA GLY A 211 2.48 -12.62 13.42
C GLY A 211 1.11 -13.26 13.58
N ASP A 212 0.89 -13.96 14.70
CA ASP A 212 -0.39 -14.62 14.98
C ASP A 212 -1.42 -13.65 15.56
N TYR A 213 -0.99 -12.68 16.36
CA TYR A 213 -1.84 -11.58 16.82
C TYR A 213 -2.40 -10.75 15.67
N MET A 214 -1.57 -10.48 14.65
CA MET A 214 -1.99 -9.68 13.49
C MET A 214 -3.01 -10.41 12.60
N LYS A 215 -2.99 -11.74 12.55
CA LYS A 215 -3.97 -12.55 11.80
C LYS A 215 -5.38 -12.50 12.40
N GLY A 216 -5.51 -12.27 13.71
CA GLY A 216 -6.80 -12.17 14.41
C GLY A 216 -7.60 -10.89 14.12
N TYR A 217 -7.05 -9.93 13.36
CA TYR A 217 -7.75 -8.73 12.90
C TYR A 217 -8.26 -8.85 11.45
N GLU A 218 -8.03 -9.99 10.78
CA GLU A 218 -8.48 -10.28 9.40
C GLU A 218 -9.84 -11.01 9.35
N GLU A 219 -10.44 -11.34 10.48
CA GLU A 219 -11.81 -11.88 10.62
C GLU A 219 -12.80 -10.77 11.04
#